data_a8ef477f56db06fc345b76675c6cd560
#
_entry.id   a8ef477f56db06fc345b76675c6cd560
#
_cell.length_a   1.000
_cell.length_b   1.000
_cell.length_c   1.000
_cell.angle_alpha   90.00
_cell.angle_beta   90.00
_cell.angle_gamma   90.00
#
_symmetry.space_group_name_H-M   'P 1'
#
loop_
_entity.id
_entity.type
_entity.pdbx_description
1 polymer ?
#
loop_
_entity_poly.entity_id
_entity_poly.type
_entity_poly.pdbx_seq_one_letter_code
_entity_poly.pdbx_strand_id
1 'polypeptide(L)'
;MYPLNGAAWSLFYEYIANIAYALFLRRASTRILVILAISTGSYLSYHAITHGDLIGGWSLTSKEIHNGLVRLSFPFIAGMLMARTIAIKKFSNRFLLSSLLLSAILIFPRIGGEDFKWINGLYEALAVTVLFPLVIYLGASAKVGKYGRFCKTLGDLSYPLYITHIPLVYIYRGWISNNKLNPDFNYLTICYGIVTFFTALLMGYLAFRYYDEPVRKWIRKKITSRTSK
;
A
#
# COMPACT_ATOMS: atom_id res chain seq x y z
N MET A 1 -4.20 -2.04 18.65
CA MET A 1 -2.79 -2.32 18.86
C MET A 1 -1.90 -1.14 18.57
N TYR A 2 -2.22 -0.29 17.64
CA TYR A 2 -1.44 0.90 17.29
C TYR A 2 -2.20 2.19 17.63
N PRO A 3 -2.39 2.51 18.92
CA PRO A 3 -3.32 3.56 19.35
C PRO A 3 -2.91 4.95 18.89
N LEU A 4 -1.61 5.18 18.68
CA LEU A 4 -1.09 6.47 18.24
C LEU A 4 -0.90 6.55 16.71
N ASN A 5 -0.81 5.43 16.01
CA ASN A 5 -0.59 5.40 14.57
C ASN A 5 -1.22 4.16 13.93
N GLY A 6 -2.47 4.31 13.51
CA GLY A 6 -3.20 3.23 12.84
C GLY A 6 -2.55 2.75 11.54
N ALA A 7 -1.74 3.55 10.85
CA ALA A 7 -1.05 3.10 9.64
C ALA A 7 0.05 2.06 9.90
N ALA A 8 0.57 2.00 11.14
CA ALA A 8 1.69 1.11 11.47
C ALA A 8 1.35 -0.39 11.38
N TRP A 9 0.06 -0.78 11.35
CA TRP A 9 -0.32 -2.18 11.20
C TRP A 9 0.22 -2.82 9.90
N SER A 10 0.20 -2.09 8.80
CA SER A 10 0.67 -2.61 7.51
C SER A 10 2.19 -2.84 7.50
N LEU A 11 2.94 -1.99 8.19
CA LEU A 11 4.38 -2.15 8.35
C LEU A 11 4.74 -3.42 9.12
N PHE A 12 3.95 -3.79 10.12
CA PHE A 12 4.15 -5.04 10.85
C PHE A 12 4.13 -6.24 9.90
N TYR A 13 3.14 -6.30 9.01
CA TYR A 13 3.07 -7.37 8.01
C TYR A 13 4.18 -7.27 6.96
N GLU A 14 4.57 -6.06 6.58
CA GLU A 14 5.72 -5.86 5.69
C GLU A 14 7.02 -6.39 6.30
N TYR A 15 7.25 -6.18 7.60
CA TYR A 15 8.38 -6.81 8.31
C TYR A 15 8.30 -8.33 8.29
N ILE A 16 7.14 -8.93 8.54
CA ILE A 16 6.94 -10.39 8.45
C ILE A 16 7.31 -10.89 7.04
N ALA A 17 6.82 -10.22 5.99
CA ALA A 17 7.13 -10.59 4.61
C ALA A 17 8.63 -10.50 4.31
N ASN A 18 9.30 -9.43 4.75
CA ASN A 18 10.73 -9.24 4.54
C ASN A 18 11.57 -10.27 5.31
N ILE A 19 11.18 -10.66 6.52
CA ILE A 19 11.82 -11.74 7.27
C ILE A 19 11.63 -13.06 6.54
N ALA A 20 10.42 -13.40 6.10
CA ALA A 20 10.13 -14.60 5.31
C ALA A 20 10.94 -14.62 4.00
N TYR A 21 11.06 -13.48 3.33
CA TYR A 21 11.92 -13.32 2.16
C TYR A 21 13.39 -13.63 2.48
N ALA A 22 13.93 -13.01 3.52
CA ALA A 22 15.34 -13.17 3.88
C ALA A 22 15.69 -14.62 4.28
N LEU A 23 14.79 -15.29 4.99
CA LEU A 23 15.03 -16.65 5.49
C LEU A 23 14.77 -17.73 4.42
N PHE A 24 13.67 -17.62 3.69
CA PHE A 24 13.16 -18.71 2.85
C PHE A 24 12.96 -18.31 1.38
N LEU A 25 12.17 -17.27 1.11
CA LEU A 25 11.62 -17.00 -0.23
C LEU A 25 12.68 -16.58 -1.24
N ARG A 26 13.76 -15.93 -0.82
CA ARG A 26 14.86 -15.52 -1.70
C ARG A 26 15.52 -16.70 -2.40
N ARG A 27 15.53 -17.89 -1.77
CA ARG A 27 16.12 -19.13 -2.30
C ARG A 27 15.10 -20.03 -3.00
N ALA A 28 13.81 -19.72 -2.89
CA ALA A 28 12.76 -20.50 -3.52
C ALA A 28 12.90 -20.46 -5.05
N SER A 29 12.71 -21.59 -5.71
CA SER A 29 12.68 -21.66 -7.17
C SER A 29 11.47 -20.94 -7.74
N THR A 30 11.52 -20.52 -9.01
CA THR A 30 10.38 -19.90 -9.69
C THR A 30 9.15 -20.81 -9.68
N ARG A 31 9.33 -22.13 -9.79
CA ARG A 31 8.23 -23.10 -9.71
C ARG A 31 7.54 -23.06 -8.34
N ILE A 32 8.30 -23.02 -7.26
CA ILE A 32 7.76 -22.89 -5.89
C ILE A 32 6.99 -21.58 -5.74
N LEU A 33 7.53 -20.47 -6.25
CA LEU A 33 6.83 -19.17 -6.19
C LEU A 33 5.53 -19.18 -6.99
N VAL A 34 5.47 -19.85 -8.13
CA VAL A 34 4.22 -20.03 -8.91
C VAL A 34 3.18 -20.80 -8.11
N ILE A 35 3.57 -21.93 -7.52
CA ILE A 35 2.66 -22.75 -6.69
C ILE A 35 2.14 -21.92 -5.51
N LEU A 36 3.04 -21.21 -4.81
CA LEU A 36 2.66 -20.34 -3.69
C LEU A 36 1.74 -19.19 -4.15
N ALA A 37 2.01 -18.56 -5.31
CA ALA A 37 1.15 -17.51 -5.85
C ALA A 37 -0.25 -18.03 -6.17
N ILE A 38 -0.37 -19.20 -6.81
CA ILE A 38 -1.66 -19.83 -7.09
C ILE A 38 -2.38 -20.16 -5.77
N SER A 39 -1.73 -20.82 -4.83
CA SER A 39 -2.35 -21.23 -3.56
C SER A 39 -2.81 -20.01 -2.75
N THR A 40 -1.95 -19.01 -2.58
CA THR A 40 -2.29 -17.82 -1.80
C THR A 40 -3.29 -16.92 -2.51
N GLY A 41 -3.24 -16.82 -3.83
CA GLY A 41 -4.21 -16.08 -4.64
C GLY A 41 -5.60 -16.73 -4.63
N SER A 42 -5.68 -18.06 -4.74
CA SER A 42 -6.94 -18.81 -4.62
C SER A 42 -7.54 -18.65 -3.22
N TYR A 43 -6.72 -18.74 -2.17
CA TYR A 43 -7.18 -18.57 -0.80
C TYR A 43 -7.65 -17.13 -0.52
N LEU A 44 -6.90 -16.13 -0.99
CA LEU A 44 -7.30 -14.73 -0.91
C LEU A 44 -8.64 -14.49 -1.62
N SER A 45 -8.82 -15.04 -2.82
CA SER A 45 -10.06 -14.90 -3.58
C SER A 45 -11.23 -15.57 -2.87
N TYR A 46 -11.04 -16.77 -2.35
CA TYR A 46 -12.05 -17.46 -1.53
C TYR A 46 -12.43 -16.62 -0.30
N HIS A 47 -11.43 -16.11 0.43
CA HIS A 47 -11.65 -15.28 1.61
C HIS A 47 -12.42 -14.00 1.27
N ALA A 48 -12.03 -13.29 0.20
CA ALA A 48 -12.70 -12.08 -0.24
C ALA A 48 -14.18 -12.34 -0.62
N ILE A 49 -14.45 -13.37 -1.42
CA ILE A 49 -15.81 -13.70 -1.87
C ILE A 49 -16.70 -14.11 -0.70
N THR A 50 -16.19 -14.90 0.25
CA THR A 50 -16.98 -15.38 1.40
C THR A 50 -17.26 -14.31 2.44
N HIS A 51 -16.35 -13.36 2.64
CA HIS A 51 -16.49 -12.28 3.63
C HIS A 51 -17.03 -10.97 3.01
N GLY A 52 -16.98 -10.85 1.68
CA GLY A 52 -17.42 -9.66 0.95
C GLY A 52 -16.38 -8.55 0.86
N ASP A 53 -15.23 -8.71 1.54
CA ASP A 53 -14.10 -7.77 1.47
C ASP A 53 -12.79 -8.40 1.96
N LEU A 54 -11.70 -7.63 1.82
CA LEU A 54 -10.37 -7.94 2.34
C LEU A 54 -10.00 -7.02 3.52
N ILE A 55 -10.99 -6.53 4.27
CA ILE A 55 -10.78 -5.62 5.40
C ILE A 55 -10.26 -6.40 6.61
N GLY A 56 -9.24 -5.87 7.29
CA GLY A 56 -8.69 -6.46 8.52
C GLY A 56 -7.18 -6.36 8.63
N GLY A 57 -6.64 -6.91 9.72
CA GLY A 57 -5.21 -6.90 10.02
C GLY A 57 -4.81 -5.84 11.06
N TRP A 58 -5.76 -5.18 11.71
CA TRP A 58 -5.52 -4.01 12.56
C TRP A 58 -5.20 -4.32 14.02
N SER A 59 -5.38 -5.56 14.46
CA SER A 59 -5.09 -5.98 15.83
C SER A 59 -4.37 -7.33 15.88
N LEU A 60 -3.90 -7.73 17.07
CA LEU A 60 -3.24 -9.01 17.30
C LEU A 60 -4.21 -10.12 17.70
N THR A 61 -5.50 -9.98 17.45
CA THR A 61 -6.42 -11.10 17.61
C THR A 61 -6.15 -12.12 16.51
N SER A 62 -6.39 -13.39 16.79
CA SER A 62 -6.16 -14.50 15.84
C SER A 62 -6.83 -14.23 14.47
N LYS A 63 -8.07 -13.72 14.48
CA LYS A 63 -8.82 -13.35 13.28
C LYS A 63 -8.12 -12.25 12.48
N GLU A 64 -7.69 -11.19 13.16
CA GLU A 64 -7.04 -10.06 12.49
C GLU A 64 -5.65 -10.38 11.96
N ILE A 65 -4.88 -11.21 12.70
CA ILE A 65 -3.60 -11.74 12.21
C ILE A 65 -3.81 -12.56 10.95
N HIS A 66 -4.79 -13.45 10.95
CA HIS A 66 -5.15 -14.25 9.78
C HIS A 66 -5.50 -13.35 8.58
N ASN A 67 -6.40 -12.37 8.76
CA ASN A 67 -6.79 -11.44 7.70
C ASN A 67 -5.58 -10.66 7.13
N GLY A 68 -4.70 -10.18 8.01
CA GLY A 68 -3.48 -9.49 7.58
C GLY A 68 -2.52 -10.37 6.79
N LEU A 69 -2.35 -11.64 7.18
CA LEU A 69 -1.52 -12.60 6.46
C LEU A 69 -2.13 -12.97 5.10
N VAL A 70 -3.45 -13.12 4.99
CA VAL A 70 -4.14 -13.35 3.72
C VAL A 70 -3.86 -12.20 2.75
N ARG A 71 -4.03 -10.96 3.20
CA ARG A 71 -3.77 -9.74 2.42
C ARG A 71 -2.32 -9.57 2.00
N LEU A 72 -1.37 -10.02 2.82
CA LEU A 72 0.06 -9.92 2.57
C LEU A 72 0.55 -10.95 1.55
N SER A 73 0.10 -12.21 1.69
CA SER A 73 0.78 -13.38 1.10
C SER A 73 0.81 -13.31 -0.43
N PHE A 74 -0.34 -13.19 -1.08
CA PHE A 74 -0.39 -13.18 -2.54
C PHE A 74 0.32 -11.96 -3.17
N PRO A 75 0.05 -10.70 -2.77
CA PRO A 75 0.70 -9.55 -3.40
C PRO A 75 2.21 -9.57 -3.29
N PHE A 76 2.73 -10.04 -2.14
CA PHE A 76 4.18 -10.13 -1.93
C PHE A 76 4.82 -11.18 -2.84
N ILE A 77 4.23 -12.38 -2.91
CA ILE A 77 4.73 -13.48 -3.76
C ILE A 77 4.58 -13.13 -5.24
N ALA A 78 3.45 -12.54 -5.64
CA ALA A 78 3.21 -12.08 -7.01
C ALA A 78 4.22 -11.01 -7.43
N GLY A 79 4.52 -10.04 -6.56
CA GLY A 79 5.56 -9.03 -6.80
C GLY A 79 6.94 -9.64 -7.01
N MET A 80 7.31 -10.63 -6.18
CA MET A 80 8.57 -11.37 -6.36
C MET A 80 8.61 -12.15 -7.68
N LEU A 81 7.52 -12.82 -8.02
CA LEU A 81 7.40 -13.58 -9.25
C LEU A 81 7.52 -12.68 -10.47
N MET A 82 6.79 -11.55 -10.48
CA MET A 82 6.88 -10.54 -11.53
C MET A 82 8.31 -10.01 -11.70
N ALA A 83 9.00 -9.69 -10.61
CA ALA A 83 10.37 -9.20 -10.64
C ALA A 83 11.36 -10.21 -11.24
N ARG A 84 11.09 -11.52 -11.10
CA ARG A 84 11.97 -12.58 -11.63
C ARG A 84 11.66 -12.99 -13.09
N THR A 85 10.40 -12.88 -13.50
CA THR A 85 9.94 -13.49 -14.77
C THR A 85 9.63 -12.48 -15.86
N ILE A 86 9.30 -11.23 -15.48
CA ILE A 86 8.85 -10.25 -16.47
C ILE A 86 9.99 -9.35 -16.91
N ALA A 87 10.34 -9.44 -18.20
CA ALA A 87 11.22 -8.49 -18.85
C ALA A 87 10.48 -7.18 -19.13
N ILE A 88 10.93 -6.08 -18.51
CA ILE A 88 10.28 -4.79 -18.64
C ILE A 88 10.77 -4.06 -19.88
N LYS A 89 9.91 -3.91 -20.89
CA LYS A 89 10.14 -3.03 -22.04
C LYS A 89 9.49 -1.67 -21.81
N LYS A 90 10.17 -0.58 -22.15
CA LYS A 90 9.71 0.80 -21.89
C LYS A 90 8.88 1.36 -23.05
N PHE A 91 7.67 1.87 -22.73
CA PHE A 91 6.73 2.46 -23.71
C PHE A 91 6.23 3.84 -23.24
N SER A 92 5.92 4.73 -24.19
CA SER A 92 5.61 6.15 -23.90
C SER A 92 4.34 6.35 -23.07
N ASN A 93 3.23 5.68 -23.41
CA ASN A 93 1.92 5.98 -22.82
C ASN A 93 1.54 5.11 -21.62
N ARG A 94 2.47 4.27 -21.16
CA ARG A 94 2.16 3.30 -20.08
C ARG A 94 1.89 3.96 -18.73
N PHE A 95 2.50 5.12 -18.44
CA PHE A 95 2.24 5.85 -17.20
C PHE A 95 0.78 6.33 -17.14
N LEU A 96 0.29 6.98 -18.21
CA LEU A 96 -1.10 7.43 -18.27
C LEU A 96 -2.08 6.25 -18.16
N LEU A 97 -1.82 5.17 -18.90
CA LEU A 97 -2.67 3.99 -18.85
C LEU A 97 -2.71 3.36 -17.45
N SER A 98 -1.55 3.24 -16.78
CA SER A 98 -1.47 2.77 -15.40
C SER A 98 -2.27 3.65 -14.43
N SER A 99 -2.16 4.97 -14.57
CA SER A 99 -2.86 5.94 -13.72
C SER A 99 -4.38 5.90 -13.94
N LEU A 100 -4.83 5.84 -15.20
CA LEU A 100 -6.25 5.73 -15.53
C LEU A 100 -6.86 4.42 -15.02
N LEU A 101 -6.16 3.31 -15.21
CA LEU A 101 -6.59 2.01 -14.70
C LEU A 101 -6.67 2.01 -13.17
N LEU A 102 -5.65 2.54 -12.48
CA LEU A 102 -5.68 2.66 -11.03
C LEU A 102 -6.84 3.53 -10.55
N SER A 103 -7.08 4.68 -11.21
CA SER A 103 -8.21 5.54 -10.86
C SER A 103 -9.55 4.85 -11.08
N ALA A 104 -9.72 4.12 -12.17
CA ALA A 104 -10.94 3.35 -12.45
C ALA A 104 -11.19 2.28 -11.37
N ILE A 105 -10.14 1.57 -10.93
CA ILE A 105 -10.24 0.57 -9.85
C ILE A 105 -10.67 1.24 -8.54
N LEU A 106 -10.08 2.40 -8.19
CA LEU A 106 -10.36 3.06 -6.91
C LEU A 106 -11.71 3.78 -6.86
N ILE A 107 -12.25 4.22 -8.01
CA ILE A 107 -13.54 4.91 -8.10
C ILE A 107 -14.72 3.91 -8.17
N PHE A 108 -14.45 2.64 -8.44
CA PHE A 108 -15.50 1.65 -8.58
C PHE A 108 -16.36 1.56 -7.31
N PRO A 109 -17.69 1.75 -7.41
CA PRO A 109 -18.56 1.80 -6.24
C PRO A 109 -18.76 0.40 -5.63
N ARG A 110 -18.88 0.36 -4.31
CA ARG A 110 -19.36 -0.85 -3.63
C ARG A 110 -20.86 -1.01 -3.85
N ILE A 111 -21.29 -2.23 -4.13
CA ILE A 111 -22.69 -2.57 -4.26
C ILE A 111 -23.24 -2.83 -2.85
N GLY A 112 -24.32 -2.12 -2.47
CA GLY A 112 -24.93 -2.25 -1.15
C GLY A 112 -25.74 -3.53 -0.97
N GLY A 113 -25.99 -3.89 0.30
CA GLY A 113 -26.84 -5.03 0.70
C GLY A 113 -26.06 -6.32 0.97
N GLU A 114 -26.63 -7.13 1.86
CA GLU A 114 -26.04 -8.42 2.29
C GLU A 114 -25.96 -9.41 1.11
N ASP A 115 -26.98 -9.42 0.25
CA ASP A 115 -27.07 -10.34 -0.90
C ASP A 115 -25.98 -10.09 -1.95
N PHE A 116 -25.36 -8.91 -1.96
CA PHE A 116 -24.34 -8.50 -2.92
C PHE A 116 -22.91 -8.52 -2.36
N LYS A 117 -22.72 -8.94 -1.12
CA LYS A 117 -21.38 -9.02 -0.49
C LYS A 117 -20.39 -9.82 -1.33
N TRP A 118 -20.81 -10.94 -1.88
CA TRP A 118 -19.95 -11.79 -2.70
C TRP A 118 -19.45 -11.09 -3.97
N ILE A 119 -20.23 -10.16 -4.55
CA ILE A 119 -19.83 -9.36 -5.74
C ILE A 119 -18.72 -8.40 -5.37
N ASN A 120 -18.83 -7.72 -4.22
CA ASN A 120 -17.76 -6.86 -3.73
C ASN A 120 -16.48 -7.66 -3.46
N GLY A 121 -16.61 -8.83 -2.83
CA GLY A 121 -15.49 -9.73 -2.58
C GLY A 121 -14.86 -10.24 -3.89
N LEU A 122 -15.66 -10.59 -4.89
CA LEU A 122 -15.16 -10.97 -6.21
C LEU A 122 -14.41 -9.81 -6.89
N TYR A 123 -14.95 -8.60 -6.79
CA TYR A 123 -14.30 -7.41 -7.31
C TYR A 123 -12.94 -7.19 -6.63
N GLU A 124 -12.87 -7.22 -5.29
CA GLU A 124 -11.62 -7.06 -4.55
C GLU A 124 -10.62 -8.19 -4.87
N ALA A 125 -11.09 -9.43 -5.01
CA ALA A 125 -10.24 -10.54 -5.43
C ALA A 125 -9.63 -10.30 -6.82
N LEU A 126 -10.43 -9.92 -7.81
CA LEU A 126 -9.95 -9.59 -9.16
C LEU A 126 -9.02 -8.36 -9.17
N ALA A 127 -9.36 -7.34 -8.38
CA ALA A 127 -8.51 -6.17 -8.23
C ALA A 127 -7.11 -6.54 -7.73
N VAL A 128 -7.02 -7.35 -6.66
CA VAL A 128 -5.74 -7.72 -6.05
C VAL A 128 -4.98 -8.75 -6.88
N THR A 129 -5.66 -9.74 -7.46
CA THR A 129 -4.97 -10.84 -8.16
C THR A 129 -4.61 -10.51 -9.60
N VAL A 130 -5.34 -9.62 -10.26
CA VAL A 130 -5.16 -9.32 -11.69
C VAL A 130 -4.87 -7.84 -11.94
N LEU A 131 -5.75 -6.95 -11.47
CA LEU A 131 -5.70 -5.54 -11.89
C LEU A 131 -4.52 -4.79 -11.27
N PHE A 132 -4.23 -4.96 -9.98
CA PHE A 132 -3.05 -4.32 -9.38
C PHE A 132 -1.71 -4.84 -9.92
N PRO A 133 -1.48 -6.15 -10.12
CA PRO A 133 -0.31 -6.63 -10.87
C PRO A 133 -0.19 -6.00 -12.26
N LEU A 134 -1.29 -5.85 -12.99
CA LEU A 134 -1.30 -5.17 -14.29
C LEU A 134 -0.92 -3.68 -14.17
N VAL A 135 -1.47 -2.95 -13.19
CA VAL A 135 -1.12 -1.55 -12.90
C VAL A 135 0.38 -1.43 -12.62
N ILE A 136 0.93 -2.31 -11.79
CA ILE A 136 2.36 -2.34 -11.46
C ILE A 136 3.21 -2.61 -12.71
N TYR A 137 2.83 -3.58 -13.53
CA TYR A 137 3.52 -3.88 -14.79
C TYR A 137 3.51 -2.69 -15.75
N LEU A 138 2.35 -2.06 -15.94
CA LEU A 138 2.21 -0.88 -16.79
C LEU A 138 3.05 0.28 -16.27
N GLY A 139 2.98 0.58 -14.98
CA GLY A 139 3.77 1.63 -14.34
C GLY A 139 5.27 1.38 -14.45
N ALA A 140 5.72 0.14 -14.17
CA ALA A 140 7.11 -0.25 -14.32
C ALA A 140 7.58 -0.18 -15.78
N SER A 141 6.69 -0.40 -16.74
CA SER A 141 6.97 -0.33 -18.20
C SER A 141 6.91 1.09 -18.77
N ALA A 142 6.62 2.11 -17.96
CA ALA A 142 6.53 3.49 -18.44
C ALA A 142 7.91 4.08 -18.73
N LYS A 143 8.02 4.86 -19.83
CA LYS A 143 9.18 5.72 -20.07
C LYS A 143 9.15 6.90 -19.11
N VAL A 144 10.31 7.28 -18.60
CA VAL A 144 10.45 8.51 -17.81
C VAL A 144 10.24 9.71 -18.72
N GLY A 145 9.14 10.43 -18.52
CA GLY A 145 8.82 11.65 -19.26
C GLY A 145 9.34 12.92 -18.56
N LYS A 146 8.93 14.09 -19.07
CA LYS A 146 9.32 15.40 -18.52
C LYS A 146 8.95 15.59 -17.03
N TYR A 147 7.93 14.91 -16.56
CA TYR A 147 7.50 14.93 -15.15
C TYR A 147 8.19 13.88 -14.25
N GLY A 148 9.17 13.15 -14.77
CA GLY A 148 9.83 12.07 -14.03
C GLY A 148 10.46 12.51 -12.71
N ARG A 149 11.03 13.72 -12.64
CA ARG A 149 11.58 14.30 -11.42
C ARG A 149 10.49 14.57 -10.39
N PHE A 150 9.38 15.13 -10.81
CA PHE A 150 8.21 15.39 -9.96
C PHE A 150 7.61 14.09 -9.41
N CYS A 151 7.37 13.10 -10.29
CA CYS A 151 6.87 11.78 -9.88
C CYS A 151 7.82 11.07 -8.90
N LYS A 152 9.13 11.21 -9.10
CA LYS A 152 10.11 10.68 -8.16
C LYS A 152 10.00 11.34 -6.78
N THR A 153 9.89 12.67 -6.73
CA THR A 153 9.73 13.40 -5.46
C THR A 153 8.44 12.98 -4.74
N LEU A 154 7.31 12.83 -5.45
CA LEU A 154 6.07 12.31 -4.86
C LEU A 154 6.24 10.89 -4.33
N GLY A 155 6.92 10.01 -5.07
CA GLY A 155 7.22 8.65 -4.62
C GLY A 155 8.11 8.62 -3.37
N ASP A 156 9.16 9.44 -3.34
CA ASP A 156 10.05 9.54 -2.18
C ASP A 156 9.31 10.09 -0.94
N LEU A 157 8.33 10.97 -1.13
CA LEU A 157 7.52 11.57 -0.06
C LEU A 157 6.40 10.66 0.44
N SER A 158 5.93 9.72 -0.38
CA SER A 158 4.73 8.91 -0.09
C SER A 158 4.86 8.10 1.21
N TYR A 159 6.01 7.47 1.46
CA TYR A 159 6.23 6.66 2.65
C TYR A 159 6.31 7.48 3.94
N PRO A 160 7.12 8.57 4.04
CA PRO A 160 7.08 9.45 5.19
C PRO A 160 5.70 10.03 5.47
N LEU A 161 4.96 10.44 4.42
CA LEU A 161 3.59 10.95 4.55
C LEU A 161 2.65 9.86 5.09
N TYR A 162 2.74 8.63 4.57
CA TYR A 162 1.94 7.51 5.02
C TYR A 162 2.10 7.24 6.53
N ILE A 163 3.30 7.37 7.06
CA ILE A 163 3.59 7.15 8.48
C ILE A 163 3.13 8.32 9.36
N THR A 164 3.23 9.56 8.86
CA THR A 164 3.04 10.75 9.70
C THR A 164 1.62 11.31 9.70
N HIS A 165 0.78 10.97 8.72
CA HIS A 165 -0.54 11.61 8.59
C HIS A 165 -1.59 11.14 9.61
N ILE A 166 -1.59 9.87 10.01
CA ILE A 166 -2.64 9.30 10.86
C ILE A 166 -2.77 9.98 12.23
N PRO A 167 -1.70 10.27 12.97
CA PRO A 167 -1.81 11.03 14.22
C PRO A 167 -2.50 12.39 14.05
N LEU A 168 -2.23 13.09 12.93
CA LEU A 168 -2.89 14.36 12.62
C LEU A 168 -4.38 14.19 12.32
N VAL A 169 -4.74 13.11 11.61
CA VAL A 169 -6.15 12.76 11.38
C VAL A 169 -6.86 12.45 12.69
N TYR A 170 -6.21 11.78 13.67
CA TYR A 170 -6.79 11.54 14.98
C TYR A 170 -7.03 12.84 15.76
N ILE A 171 -6.07 13.77 15.72
CA ILE A 171 -6.25 15.10 16.34
C ILE A 171 -7.44 15.83 15.72
N TYR A 172 -7.53 15.85 14.39
CA TYR A 172 -8.64 16.45 13.66
C TYR A 172 -9.99 15.84 14.04
N ARG A 173 -10.10 14.50 14.03
CA ARG A 173 -11.34 13.80 14.41
C ARG A 173 -11.72 14.03 15.86
N GLY A 174 -10.74 14.01 16.77
CA GLY A 174 -10.97 14.32 18.19
C GLY A 174 -11.49 15.75 18.39
N TRP A 175 -10.94 16.71 17.64
CA TRP A 175 -11.41 18.09 17.68
C TRP A 175 -12.86 18.23 17.21
N ILE A 176 -13.23 17.59 16.07
CA ILE A 176 -14.63 17.58 15.58
C ILE A 176 -15.56 16.99 16.62
N SER A 177 -15.22 15.84 17.20
CA SER A 177 -16.04 15.15 18.19
C SER A 177 -16.26 15.99 19.45
N ASN A 178 -15.19 16.61 19.98
CA ASN A 178 -15.27 17.42 21.19
C ASN A 178 -16.10 18.69 21.00
N ASN A 179 -16.09 19.27 19.80
CA ASN A 179 -16.88 20.47 19.50
C ASN A 179 -18.30 20.16 18.99
N LYS A 180 -18.69 18.86 18.98
CA LYS A 180 -20.00 18.38 18.49
C LYS A 180 -20.37 18.92 17.10
N LEU A 181 -19.37 19.13 16.26
CA LEU A 181 -19.55 19.63 14.92
C LEU A 181 -20.08 18.50 14.01
N ASN A 182 -21.08 18.83 13.20
CA ASN A 182 -21.50 17.90 12.15
C ASN A 182 -20.39 17.81 11.10
N PRO A 183 -19.83 16.60 10.81
CA PRO A 183 -18.76 16.48 9.83
C PRO A 183 -19.20 16.88 8.40
N ASP A 184 -20.49 16.83 8.12
CA ASP A 184 -20.96 16.82 6.75
C ASP A 184 -21.11 18.19 6.07
N PHE A 185 -21.03 19.34 6.71
CA PHE A 185 -21.14 20.66 6.00
C PHE A 185 -20.89 21.90 6.89
N ASN A 186 -20.04 21.78 7.91
CA ASN A 186 -19.66 22.98 8.64
C ASN A 186 -18.40 23.60 8.02
N TYR A 187 -18.46 24.86 7.66
CA TYR A 187 -17.34 25.66 7.15
C TYR A 187 -16.07 25.49 8.01
N LEU A 188 -16.17 25.48 9.34
CA LEU A 188 -15.04 25.26 10.24
C LEU A 188 -14.42 23.86 10.05
N THR A 189 -15.23 22.83 9.89
CA THR A 189 -14.77 21.44 9.66
C THR A 189 -13.95 21.37 8.38
N ILE A 190 -14.39 22.01 7.32
CA ILE A 190 -13.68 22.08 6.03
C ILE A 190 -12.35 22.82 6.19
N CYS A 191 -12.35 23.98 6.84
CA CYS A 191 -11.12 24.77 7.05
C CYS A 191 -10.08 23.97 7.85
N TYR A 192 -10.47 23.34 8.96
CA TYR A 192 -9.57 22.50 9.76
C TYR A 192 -9.10 21.25 9.00
N GLY A 193 -9.96 20.67 8.15
CA GLY A 193 -9.57 19.58 7.26
C GLY A 193 -8.47 19.99 6.28
N ILE A 194 -8.61 21.16 5.67
CA ILE A 194 -7.60 21.75 4.77
C ILE A 194 -6.29 22.02 5.53
N VAL A 195 -6.36 22.62 6.73
CA VAL A 195 -5.17 22.84 7.56
C VAL A 195 -4.49 21.54 7.91
N THR A 196 -5.27 20.52 8.33
CA THR A 196 -4.74 19.19 8.65
C THR A 196 -4.05 18.55 7.44
N PHE A 197 -4.64 18.67 6.26
CA PHE A 197 -4.04 18.16 5.01
C PHE A 197 -2.69 18.80 4.71
N PHE A 198 -2.59 20.14 4.73
CA PHE A 198 -1.33 20.82 4.47
C PHE A 198 -0.30 20.58 5.58
N THR A 199 -0.73 20.47 6.84
CA THR A 199 0.14 20.09 7.96
C THR A 199 0.70 18.69 7.77
N ALA A 200 -0.11 17.72 7.31
CA ALA A 200 0.35 16.37 7.00
C ALA A 200 1.39 16.36 5.87
N LEU A 201 1.17 17.12 4.80
CA LEU A 201 2.14 17.26 3.72
C LEU A 201 3.46 17.86 4.22
N LEU A 202 3.40 18.90 5.04
CA LEU A 202 4.59 19.53 5.62
C LEU A 202 5.34 18.55 6.54
N MET A 203 4.64 17.87 7.43
CA MET A 203 5.25 16.86 8.34
C MET A 203 5.88 15.70 7.55
N GLY A 204 5.21 15.20 6.52
CA GLY A 204 5.77 14.19 5.61
C GLY A 204 7.04 14.68 4.91
N TYR A 205 7.05 15.93 4.41
CA TYR A 205 8.22 16.53 3.80
C TYR A 205 9.38 16.72 4.79
N LEU A 206 9.13 17.21 5.99
CA LEU A 206 10.13 17.36 7.04
C LEU A 206 10.72 16.00 7.45
N ALA A 207 9.86 14.98 7.65
CA ALA A 207 10.28 13.61 7.94
C ALA A 207 11.15 13.03 6.81
N PHE A 208 10.77 13.26 5.54
CA PHE A 208 11.57 12.87 4.39
C PHE A 208 12.95 13.55 4.40
N ARG A 209 12.97 14.87 4.52
CA ARG A 209 14.17 15.68 4.35
C ARG A 209 15.18 15.52 5.47
N TYR A 210 14.70 15.48 6.72
CA TYR A 210 15.57 15.51 7.91
C TYR A 210 15.83 14.14 8.52
N TYR A 211 15.01 13.14 8.20
CA TYR A 211 15.17 11.80 8.75
C TYR A 211 15.38 10.74 7.67
N ASP A 212 14.44 10.53 6.77
CA ASP A 212 14.46 9.40 5.84
C ASP A 212 15.62 9.47 4.84
N GLU A 213 15.81 10.61 4.18
CA GLU A 213 16.89 10.80 3.19
C GLU A 213 18.30 10.68 3.82
N PRO A 214 18.60 11.32 4.96
CA PRO A 214 19.90 11.16 5.64
C PRO A 214 20.15 9.72 6.09
N VAL A 215 19.18 9.05 6.69
CA VAL A 215 19.29 7.67 7.16
C VAL A 215 19.54 6.72 5.99
N ARG A 216 18.80 6.84 4.90
CA ARG A 216 19.02 6.03 3.69
C ARG A 216 20.42 6.23 3.10
N LYS A 217 20.92 7.46 3.06
CA LYS A 217 22.29 7.78 2.59
C LYS A 217 23.33 7.15 3.50
N TRP A 218 23.15 7.24 4.81
CA TRP A 218 24.07 6.66 5.80
C TRP A 218 24.12 5.12 5.69
N ILE A 219 22.96 4.45 5.64
CA ILE A 219 22.86 2.99 5.48
C ILE A 219 23.55 2.55 4.19
N ARG A 220 23.26 3.21 3.07
CA ARG A 220 23.86 2.90 1.78
C ARG A 220 25.38 2.99 1.82
N LYS A 221 25.93 4.08 2.38
CA LYS A 221 27.38 4.27 2.55
C LYS A 221 28.00 3.13 3.36
N LYS A 222 27.35 2.71 4.46
CA LYS A 222 27.84 1.65 5.34
C LYS A 222 27.84 0.26 4.69
N ILE A 223 26.83 -0.03 3.86
CA ILE A 223 26.74 -1.30 3.11
C ILE A 223 27.83 -1.33 2.03
N THR A 224 27.94 -0.28 1.21
CA THR A 224 28.92 -0.23 0.11
C THR A 224 30.37 -0.34 0.63
N SER A 225 30.70 0.28 1.77
CA SER A 225 32.03 0.16 2.37
C SER A 225 32.38 -1.23 2.89
N ARG A 226 31.39 -2.10 3.14
CA ARG A 226 31.59 -3.51 3.53
C ARG A 226 31.79 -4.46 2.35
N THR A 227 31.28 -4.09 1.17
CA THR A 227 31.36 -4.93 -0.04
C THR A 227 32.68 -4.69 -0.81
N SER A 228 33.41 -3.61 -0.49
CA SER A 228 34.71 -3.26 -1.08
C SER A 228 35.92 -3.73 -0.23
N LYS A 229 35.68 -4.47 0.82
CA LYS A 229 36.67 -5.22 1.58
C LYS A 229 36.47 -6.74 1.36
#